data_48c9fab5b09a37abb8ac0f3aa83d2392
#
_entry.id   48c9fab5b09a37abb8ac0f3aa83d2392
#
_cell.length_a   1.000
_cell.length_b   1.000
_cell.length_c   1.000
_cell.angle_alpha   90.00
_cell.angle_beta   90.00
_cell.angle_gamma   90.00
#
_symmetry.space_group_name_H-M   'P 1'
#
loop_
_entity.id
_entity.type
_entity.pdbx_description
1 polymer ?
#
loop_
_entity_poly.entity_id
_entity_poly.type
_entity_poly.pdbx_seq_one_letter_code
_entity_poly.pdbx_strand_id
1 'polypeptide(L)'
;MTAATVAQARSEGLRNFSILCNHVLTPAALRGRLATAEEQVHVDGLGGPGHVSTIIGSDAFAPSAKQYGKPIVIAGFEPIDLLSAILHLVEQLNAGLAEVQNDFVRAVSPSGNQRAQALISQVLELRDTFEWRGLGPIPHSALRLRPEYSAFDAELRFSLSTPQIADHRACRCPEVLRGTCR
;
A
#
# COMPACT_ATOMS: atom_id res chain seq x y z
N MET A 1 3.85 6.44 -12.02
CA MET A 1 5.06 7.02 -12.66
C MET A 1 6.04 5.92 -13.05
N THR A 2 6.58 5.09 -12.16
CA THR A 2 7.61 4.06 -12.48
C THR A 2 7.25 3.19 -13.68
N ALA A 3 6.03 2.61 -13.72
CA ALA A 3 5.61 1.80 -14.87
C ALA A 3 5.64 2.58 -16.19
N ALA A 4 5.22 3.86 -16.18
CA ALA A 4 5.28 4.70 -17.38
C ALA A 4 6.73 4.95 -17.85
N THR A 5 7.62 5.26 -16.89
CA THR A 5 9.04 5.50 -17.21
C THR A 5 9.71 4.25 -17.79
N VAL A 6 9.46 3.07 -17.21
CA VAL A 6 10.00 1.80 -17.71
C VAL A 6 9.45 1.47 -19.09
N ALA A 7 8.14 1.64 -19.33
CA ALA A 7 7.54 1.41 -20.63
C ALA A 7 8.12 2.37 -21.68
N GLN A 8 8.31 3.63 -21.34
CA GLN A 8 8.93 4.63 -22.22
C GLN A 8 10.39 4.29 -22.49
N ALA A 9 11.19 3.99 -21.45
CA ALA A 9 12.59 3.59 -21.62
C ALA A 9 12.74 2.39 -22.57
N ARG A 10 11.82 1.42 -22.48
CA ARG A 10 11.78 0.29 -23.41
C ARG A 10 11.47 0.73 -24.84
N SER A 11 10.48 1.59 -25.04
CA SER A 11 10.07 2.06 -26.36
C SER A 11 11.16 2.90 -27.04
N GLU A 12 11.98 3.61 -26.26
CA GLU A 12 13.10 4.42 -26.73
C GLU A 12 14.42 3.62 -26.83
N GLY A 13 14.43 2.35 -26.47
CA GLY A 13 15.62 1.50 -26.53
C GLY A 13 16.72 1.89 -25.55
N LEU A 14 16.41 2.54 -24.44
CA LEU A 14 17.39 2.97 -23.44
C LEU A 14 18.03 1.76 -22.75
N ARG A 15 19.35 1.79 -22.59
CA ARG A 15 20.14 0.69 -21.98
C ARG A 15 20.86 1.11 -20.70
N ASN A 16 20.94 2.40 -20.42
CA ASN A 16 21.65 2.97 -19.27
C ASN A 16 20.70 3.36 -18.12
N PHE A 17 19.47 2.82 -18.13
CA PHE A 17 18.45 3.05 -17.13
C PHE A 17 18.08 1.73 -16.45
N SER A 18 17.87 1.75 -15.15
CA SER A 18 17.30 0.65 -14.37
C SER A 18 16.67 1.17 -13.10
N ILE A 19 15.82 0.37 -12.50
CA ILE A 19 15.12 0.71 -11.25
C ILE A 19 15.31 -0.39 -10.21
N LEU A 20 15.36 0.00 -8.93
CA LEU A 20 15.11 -0.87 -7.80
C LEU A 20 13.61 -0.78 -7.48
N CYS A 21 12.88 -1.86 -7.78
CA CYS A 21 11.42 -1.87 -7.61
C CYS A 21 11.03 -2.18 -6.18
N ASN A 22 10.64 -1.14 -5.44
CA ASN A 22 10.20 -1.24 -4.04
C ASN A 22 8.76 -0.74 -3.88
N HIS A 23 7.86 -1.15 -4.78
CA HIS A 23 6.44 -0.79 -4.71
C HIS A 23 5.67 -1.80 -3.88
N VAL A 24 5.17 -1.34 -2.75
CA VAL A 24 4.39 -2.13 -1.80
C VAL A 24 2.88 -1.87 -1.95
N LEU A 25 2.07 -2.85 -1.55
CA LEU A 25 0.62 -2.82 -1.71
C LEU A 25 -0.07 -2.69 -0.36
N THR A 26 -0.55 -1.49 -0.05
CA THR A 26 -1.23 -1.17 1.22
C THR A 26 -2.40 -2.11 1.53
N PRO A 27 -3.32 -2.47 0.60
CA PRO A 27 -4.40 -3.40 0.92
C PRO A 27 -3.90 -4.79 1.34
N ALA A 28 -2.78 -5.27 0.77
CA ALA A 28 -2.20 -6.56 1.15
C ALA A 28 -1.56 -6.49 2.55
N ALA A 29 -0.83 -5.42 2.86
CA ALA A 29 -0.28 -5.20 4.19
C ALA A 29 -1.38 -5.06 5.25
N LEU A 30 -2.46 -4.34 4.92
CA LEU A 30 -3.61 -4.20 5.79
C LEU A 30 -4.24 -5.57 6.12
N ARG A 31 -4.46 -6.40 5.10
CA ARG A 31 -4.95 -7.77 5.31
C ARG A 31 -3.98 -8.60 6.15
N GLY A 32 -2.70 -8.57 5.82
CA GLY A 32 -1.68 -9.27 6.59
C GLY A 32 -1.66 -8.85 8.06
N ARG A 33 -1.84 -7.56 8.33
CA ARG A 33 -1.86 -7.02 9.69
C ARG A 33 -3.14 -7.39 10.45
N LEU A 34 -4.30 -7.27 9.82
CA LEU A 34 -5.59 -7.57 10.45
C LEU A 34 -5.86 -9.08 10.59
N ALA A 35 -5.17 -9.92 9.80
CA ALA A 35 -5.33 -11.37 9.83
C ALA A 35 -4.56 -12.05 10.97
N THR A 36 -3.59 -11.39 11.61
CA THR A 36 -2.83 -11.97 12.73
C THR A 36 -3.70 -12.04 13.99
N ALA A 37 -4.31 -13.19 14.21
CA ALA A 37 -5.21 -13.45 15.33
C ALA A 37 -4.52 -13.50 16.70
N GLU A 38 -3.19 -13.66 16.74
CA GLU A 38 -2.43 -13.86 17.97
C GLU A 38 -2.10 -12.57 18.73
N GLU A 39 -2.11 -11.43 18.08
CA GLU A 39 -2.01 -10.12 18.72
C GLU A 39 -3.32 -9.36 18.47
N GLN A 40 -4.11 -9.12 19.51
CA GLN A 40 -5.27 -8.23 19.42
C GLN A 40 -4.81 -6.89 18.87
N VAL A 41 -5.14 -6.64 17.59
CA VAL A 41 -4.93 -5.32 16.99
C VAL A 41 -5.95 -4.38 17.62
N HIS A 42 -5.50 -3.59 18.59
CA HIS A 42 -6.34 -2.59 19.27
C HIS A 42 -6.56 -1.37 18.35
N VAL A 43 -7.18 -1.62 17.20
CA VAL A 43 -7.54 -0.59 16.22
C VAL A 43 -9.01 -0.79 15.88
N ASP A 44 -9.82 0.22 16.12
CA ASP A 44 -11.27 0.16 15.89
C ASP A 44 -11.64 0.59 14.47
N GLY A 45 -10.90 1.52 13.88
CA GLY A 45 -11.09 2.01 12.52
C GLY A 45 -9.78 2.48 11.89
N LEU A 46 -9.80 2.75 10.59
CA LEU A 46 -8.59 3.03 9.80
C LEU A 46 -8.76 4.28 8.93
N GLY A 47 -7.78 5.18 9.01
CA GLY A 47 -7.60 6.22 8.01
C GLY A 47 -6.98 5.64 6.73
N GLY A 48 -7.73 5.65 5.63
CA GLY A 48 -7.27 5.13 4.34
C GLY A 48 -6.31 6.09 3.63
N PRO A 49 -5.31 5.57 2.87
CA PRO A 49 -4.26 6.36 2.24
C PRO A 49 -4.77 7.09 0.99
N GLY A 50 -4.87 8.42 1.02
CA GLY A 50 -5.37 9.21 -0.10
C GLY A 50 -4.56 9.02 -1.40
N HIS A 51 -3.23 9.09 -1.36
CA HIS A 51 -2.38 8.94 -2.57
C HIS A 51 -2.53 7.56 -3.24
N VAL A 52 -2.53 6.48 -2.48
CA VAL A 52 -2.70 5.13 -3.01
C VAL A 52 -4.10 5.01 -3.64
N SER A 53 -5.11 5.54 -2.97
CA SER A 53 -6.50 5.48 -3.42
C SER A 53 -6.75 6.24 -4.72
N THR A 54 -5.95 7.27 -5.06
CA THR A 54 -6.05 7.93 -6.39
C THR A 54 -5.77 6.96 -7.54
N ILE A 55 -4.97 5.93 -7.28
CA ILE A 55 -4.62 4.93 -8.30
C ILE A 55 -5.56 3.72 -8.22
N ILE A 56 -5.74 3.12 -7.04
CA ILE A 56 -6.45 1.84 -6.91
C ILE A 56 -7.96 2.00 -6.66
N GLY A 57 -8.42 3.20 -6.29
CA GLY A 57 -9.81 3.49 -5.94
C GLY A 57 -10.14 3.17 -4.48
N SER A 58 -11.29 3.67 -4.04
CA SER A 58 -11.82 3.38 -2.70
C SER A 58 -12.31 1.95 -2.57
N ASP A 59 -12.88 1.37 -3.63
CA ASP A 59 -13.46 0.03 -3.62
C ASP A 59 -12.43 -1.06 -3.31
N ALA A 60 -11.14 -0.81 -3.56
CA ALA A 60 -10.05 -1.72 -3.25
C ALA A 60 -9.94 -2.08 -1.75
N PHE A 61 -10.51 -1.26 -0.87
CA PHE A 61 -10.49 -1.46 0.58
C PHE A 61 -11.75 -2.14 1.12
N ALA A 62 -12.84 -2.19 0.33
CA ALA A 62 -14.11 -2.74 0.77
C ALA A 62 -14.04 -4.21 1.27
N PRO A 63 -13.27 -5.12 0.62
CA PRO A 63 -13.11 -6.48 1.13
C PRO A 63 -12.50 -6.51 2.54
N SER A 64 -11.52 -5.63 2.83
CA SER A 64 -10.88 -5.58 4.14
C SER A 64 -11.81 -5.01 5.21
N ALA A 65 -12.52 -3.92 4.93
CA ALA A 65 -13.49 -3.34 5.86
C ALA A 65 -14.54 -4.38 6.27
N LYS A 66 -15.13 -5.07 5.29
CA LYS A 66 -16.15 -6.09 5.50
C LYS A 66 -15.60 -7.32 6.24
N GLN A 67 -14.45 -7.83 5.84
CA GLN A 67 -13.87 -9.05 6.39
C GLN A 67 -13.48 -8.89 7.86
N TYR A 68 -12.95 -7.74 8.23
CA TYR A 68 -12.42 -7.49 9.59
C TYR A 68 -13.37 -6.67 10.47
N GLY A 69 -14.52 -6.26 9.94
CA GLY A 69 -15.50 -5.45 10.69
C GLY A 69 -14.91 -4.11 11.15
N LYS A 70 -14.07 -3.49 10.33
CA LYS A 70 -13.39 -2.23 10.65
C LYS A 70 -13.71 -1.16 9.62
N PRO A 71 -14.27 0.00 10.01
CA PRO A 71 -14.51 1.10 9.08
C PRO A 71 -13.20 1.66 8.55
N ILE A 72 -13.21 2.08 7.28
CA ILE A 72 -12.07 2.70 6.61
C ILE A 72 -12.54 4.01 5.97
N VAL A 73 -11.96 5.14 6.39
CA VAL A 73 -12.26 6.43 5.77
C VAL A 73 -11.03 6.95 5.03
N ILE A 74 -11.16 7.14 3.71
CA ILE A 74 -10.08 7.65 2.87
C ILE A 74 -10.06 9.16 2.98
N ALA A 75 -8.97 9.70 3.53
CA ALA A 75 -8.78 11.12 3.77
C ALA A 75 -7.83 11.76 2.77
N GLY A 76 -8.04 13.07 2.53
CA GLY A 76 -7.01 13.94 1.95
C GLY A 76 -5.94 14.30 2.97
N PHE A 77 -5.19 15.37 2.69
CA PHE A 77 -4.00 15.71 3.46
C PHE A 77 -4.12 17.06 4.20
N GLU A 78 -5.18 17.78 3.96
CA GLU A 78 -5.43 19.03 4.63
C GLU A 78 -5.99 18.80 6.04
N PRO A 79 -5.76 19.71 7.00
CA PRO A 79 -6.27 19.54 8.36
C PRO A 79 -7.77 19.24 8.43
N ILE A 80 -8.56 19.89 7.58
CA ILE A 80 -10.01 19.66 7.54
C ILE A 80 -10.37 18.26 6.99
N ASP A 81 -9.59 17.75 6.01
CA ASP A 81 -9.78 16.40 5.51
C ASP A 81 -9.56 15.35 6.61
N LEU A 82 -8.52 15.56 7.43
CA LEU A 82 -8.19 14.64 8.52
C LEU A 82 -9.24 14.70 9.65
N LEU A 83 -9.69 15.89 10.00
CA LEU A 83 -10.74 16.05 11.01
C LEU A 83 -12.06 15.44 10.55
N SER A 84 -12.45 15.64 9.29
CA SER A 84 -13.64 15.03 8.69
C SER A 84 -13.53 13.50 8.72
N ALA A 85 -12.39 12.95 8.33
CA ALA A 85 -12.19 11.51 8.34
C ALA A 85 -12.26 10.90 9.75
N ILE A 86 -11.72 11.59 10.77
CA ILE A 86 -11.82 11.16 12.16
C ILE A 86 -13.28 11.20 12.62
N LEU A 87 -14.02 12.28 12.30
CA LEU A 87 -15.43 12.39 12.62
C LEU A 87 -16.23 11.23 12.03
N HIS A 88 -16.09 10.97 10.74
CA HIS A 88 -16.82 9.90 10.07
C HIS A 88 -16.42 8.50 10.57
N LEU A 89 -15.15 8.28 10.95
CA LEU A 89 -14.74 7.04 11.61
C LEU A 89 -15.48 6.86 12.94
N VAL A 90 -15.55 7.90 13.77
CA VAL A 90 -16.27 7.85 15.07
C VAL A 90 -17.77 7.64 14.85
N GLU A 91 -18.37 8.30 13.87
CA GLU A 91 -19.79 8.12 13.53
C GLU A 91 -20.08 6.68 13.09
N GLN A 92 -19.26 6.08 12.22
CA GLN A 92 -19.40 4.69 11.81
C GLN A 92 -19.26 3.74 13.00
N LEU A 93 -18.26 3.95 13.86
CA LEU A 93 -18.07 3.13 15.07
C LEU A 93 -19.26 3.20 16.01
N ASN A 94 -19.82 4.39 16.26
CA ASN A 94 -21.00 4.57 17.09
C ASN A 94 -22.25 3.92 16.47
N ALA A 95 -22.33 3.87 15.14
CA ALA A 95 -23.42 3.23 14.41
C ALA A 95 -23.22 1.71 14.23
N GLY A 96 -22.08 1.15 14.64
CA GLY A 96 -21.73 -0.26 14.44
C GLY A 96 -21.51 -0.62 12.96
N LEU A 97 -21.11 0.35 12.13
CA LEU A 97 -20.85 0.17 10.71
C LEU A 97 -19.38 -0.16 10.46
N ALA A 98 -19.11 -0.87 9.38
CA ALA A 98 -17.76 -1.24 8.93
C ALA A 98 -17.65 -1.08 7.41
N GLU A 99 -17.79 0.15 6.96
CA GLU A 99 -17.82 0.49 5.53
C GLU A 99 -16.60 1.29 5.11
N VAL A 100 -16.37 1.36 3.79
CA VAL A 100 -15.38 2.26 3.20
C VAL A 100 -16.06 3.56 2.85
N GLN A 101 -15.62 4.65 3.44
CA GLN A 101 -16.06 6.00 3.09
C GLN A 101 -14.93 6.76 2.43
N ASN A 102 -15.25 7.49 1.35
CA ASN A 102 -14.29 8.29 0.62
C ASN A 102 -14.54 9.78 0.87
N ASP A 103 -13.74 10.39 1.72
CA ASP A 103 -13.77 11.83 2.00
C ASP A 103 -12.85 12.63 1.07
N PHE A 104 -12.06 11.93 0.25
CA PHE A 104 -11.16 12.55 -0.72
C PHE A 104 -11.70 12.52 -2.16
N VAL A 105 -13.00 12.79 -2.31
CA VAL A 105 -13.74 12.67 -3.59
C VAL A 105 -13.17 13.54 -4.70
N ARG A 106 -12.48 14.64 -4.37
CA ARG A 106 -11.84 15.52 -5.37
C ARG A 106 -10.67 14.86 -6.11
N ALA A 107 -10.11 13.77 -5.58
CA ALA A 107 -8.96 13.07 -6.16
C ALA A 107 -9.13 11.55 -6.26
N VAL A 108 -10.06 10.96 -5.54
CA VAL A 108 -10.29 9.52 -5.48
C VAL A 108 -11.66 9.18 -6.02
N SER A 109 -11.70 8.34 -7.05
CA SER A 109 -12.93 7.71 -7.53
C SER A 109 -13.06 6.29 -6.98
N PRO A 110 -14.25 5.68 -6.98
CA PRO A 110 -14.45 4.31 -6.51
C PRO A 110 -13.51 3.30 -7.16
N SER A 111 -13.37 3.33 -8.48
CA SER A 111 -12.54 2.41 -9.27
C SER A 111 -11.09 2.87 -9.49
N GLY A 112 -10.73 4.07 -9.06
CA GLY A 112 -9.39 4.65 -9.22
C GLY A 112 -9.04 5.03 -10.66
N ASN A 113 -7.74 5.14 -10.94
CA ASN A 113 -7.23 5.49 -12.27
C ASN A 113 -7.00 4.24 -13.12
N GLN A 114 -7.96 3.89 -13.96
CA GLN A 114 -7.94 2.68 -14.80
C GLN A 114 -6.75 2.65 -15.78
N ARG A 115 -6.35 3.81 -16.32
CA ARG A 115 -5.18 3.88 -17.22
C ARG A 115 -3.88 3.58 -16.47
N ALA A 116 -3.74 4.11 -15.26
CA ALA A 116 -2.58 3.83 -14.43
C ALA A 116 -2.54 2.34 -14.01
N GLN A 117 -3.68 1.76 -13.63
CA GLN A 117 -3.80 0.35 -13.28
C GLN A 117 -3.44 -0.57 -14.45
N ALA A 118 -3.94 -0.27 -15.66
CA ALA A 118 -3.61 -1.01 -16.88
C ALA A 118 -2.11 -0.96 -17.17
N LEU A 119 -1.48 0.21 -17.04
CA LEU A 119 -0.05 0.35 -17.26
C LEU A 119 0.78 -0.34 -16.17
N ILE A 120 0.34 -0.30 -14.93
CA ILE A 120 0.97 -1.05 -13.83
C ILE A 120 0.93 -2.55 -14.13
N SER A 121 -0.22 -3.10 -14.50
CA SER A 121 -0.36 -4.53 -14.80
C SER A 121 0.41 -4.96 -16.05
N GLN A 122 0.66 -4.06 -16.99
CA GLN A 122 1.49 -4.31 -18.17
C GLN A 122 2.97 -4.46 -17.82
N VAL A 123 3.47 -3.65 -16.89
CA VAL A 123 4.91 -3.54 -16.61
C VAL A 123 5.32 -4.32 -15.35
N LEU A 124 4.43 -4.40 -14.40
CA LEU A 124 4.69 -4.97 -13.07
C LEU A 124 3.82 -6.19 -12.80
N GLU A 125 4.31 -7.07 -11.93
CA GLU A 125 3.60 -8.24 -11.41
C GLU A 125 3.83 -8.39 -9.92
N LEU A 126 3.01 -9.22 -9.26
CA LEU A 126 3.14 -9.49 -7.83
C LEU A 126 4.41 -10.27 -7.52
N ARG A 127 5.09 -9.89 -6.45
CA ARG A 127 6.10 -10.73 -5.78
C ARG A 127 5.39 -11.79 -4.94
N ASP A 128 5.97 -12.95 -4.81
CA ASP A 128 5.44 -14.02 -3.95
C ASP A 128 5.39 -13.60 -2.49
N THR A 129 6.43 -12.92 -2.03
CA THR A 129 6.52 -12.31 -0.70
C THR A 129 7.39 -11.07 -0.73
N PHE A 130 7.21 -10.20 0.25
CA PHE A 130 8.06 -9.03 0.45
C PHE A 130 8.16 -8.70 1.92
N GLU A 131 9.37 -8.35 2.37
CA GLU A 131 9.62 -7.98 3.76
C GLU A 131 9.25 -6.53 4.03
N TRP A 132 8.29 -6.34 4.92
CA TRP A 132 7.88 -5.02 5.37
C TRP A 132 8.58 -4.68 6.68
N ARG A 133 9.17 -3.49 6.71
CA ARG A 133 9.78 -2.96 7.93
C ARG A 133 8.78 -3.00 9.08
N GLY A 134 9.15 -3.70 10.15
CA GLY A 134 8.34 -3.82 11.36
C GLY A 134 7.16 -4.80 11.31
N LEU A 135 6.81 -5.33 10.13
CA LEU A 135 5.72 -6.30 9.95
C LEU A 135 6.21 -7.68 9.50
N GLY A 136 7.48 -7.77 9.04
CA GLY A 136 8.03 -9.01 8.50
C GLY A 136 7.54 -9.34 7.08
N PRO A 137 7.71 -10.61 6.64
CA PRO A 137 7.33 -11.04 5.31
C PRO A 137 5.81 -11.12 5.14
N ILE A 138 5.28 -10.44 4.12
CA ILE A 138 3.85 -10.47 3.78
C ILE A 138 3.70 -10.99 2.36
N PRO A 139 2.95 -12.09 2.14
CA PRO A 139 2.71 -12.65 0.83
C PRO A 139 1.96 -11.67 -0.09
N HIS A 140 2.34 -11.65 -1.37
CA HIS A 140 1.69 -10.88 -2.43
C HIS A 140 1.45 -9.40 -2.09
N SER A 141 2.43 -8.80 -1.40
CA SER A 141 2.33 -7.44 -0.85
C SER A 141 3.22 -6.41 -1.53
N ALA A 142 3.94 -6.79 -2.57
CA ALA A 142 4.78 -5.89 -3.35
C ALA A 142 4.79 -6.28 -4.84
N LEU A 143 5.30 -5.37 -5.65
CA LEU A 143 5.43 -5.53 -7.09
C LEU A 143 6.90 -5.70 -7.48
N ARG A 144 7.15 -6.42 -8.58
CA ARG A 144 8.40 -6.50 -9.31
C ARG A 144 8.17 -6.23 -10.80
N LEU A 145 9.23 -5.98 -11.53
CA LEU A 145 9.14 -5.91 -12.98
C LEU A 145 8.77 -7.29 -13.55
N ARG A 146 7.93 -7.30 -14.58
CA ARG A 146 7.66 -8.50 -15.37
C ARG A 146 8.91 -8.95 -16.12
N PRO A 147 9.04 -10.23 -16.48
CA PRO A 147 10.20 -10.77 -17.20
C PRO A 147 10.55 -10.01 -18.48
N GLU A 148 9.55 -9.50 -19.18
CA GLU A 148 9.72 -8.73 -20.43
C GLU A 148 10.41 -7.37 -20.21
N TYR A 149 10.50 -6.92 -18.96
CA TYR A 149 11.15 -5.68 -18.53
C TYR A 149 12.40 -5.94 -17.66
N SER A 150 12.86 -7.18 -17.57
CA SER A 150 14.01 -7.59 -16.72
C SER A 150 15.29 -6.81 -16.99
N ALA A 151 15.50 -6.34 -18.23
CA ALA A 151 16.64 -5.48 -18.57
C ALA A 151 16.69 -4.16 -17.80
N PHE A 152 15.57 -3.73 -17.23
CA PHE A 152 15.45 -2.53 -16.40
C PHE A 152 15.46 -2.83 -14.90
N ASP A 153 15.57 -4.09 -14.50
CA ASP A 153 15.60 -4.49 -13.10
C ASP A 153 17.02 -4.40 -12.54
N ALA A 154 17.23 -3.45 -11.63
CA ALA A 154 18.52 -3.25 -11.01
C ALA A 154 18.90 -4.41 -10.07
N GLU A 155 17.94 -5.12 -9.48
CA GLU A 155 18.21 -6.30 -8.66
C GLU A 155 18.83 -7.43 -9.48
N LEU A 156 18.42 -7.58 -10.75
CA LEU A 156 18.96 -8.57 -11.67
C LEU A 156 20.24 -8.09 -12.38
N ARG A 157 20.33 -6.77 -12.61
CA ARG A 157 21.44 -6.18 -13.36
C ARG A 157 22.71 -6.02 -12.54
N PHE A 158 22.58 -5.77 -11.25
CA PHE A 158 23.69 -5.54 -10.34
C PHE A 158 23.70 -6.63 -9.27
N SER A 159 24.88 -7.19 -9.02
CA SER A 159 25.07 -8.13 -7.91
C SER A 159 25.03 -7.35 -6.58
N LEU A 160 23.84 -7.11 -6.06
CA LEU A 160 23.67 -6.39 -4.82
C LEU A 160 23.73 -7.36 -3.63
N SER A 161 24.70 -7.14 -2.73
CA SER A 161 24.63 -7.76 -1.41
C SER A 161 23.66 -6.95 -0.56
N THR A 162 22.62 -7.59 -0.05
CA THR A 162 21.72 -6.93 0.91
C THR A 162 22.43 -6.89 2.26
N PRO A 163 22.82 -5.69 2.76
CA PRO A 163 23.41 -5.60 4.09
C PRO A 163 22.38 -6.00 5.14
N GLN A 164 22.81 -6.78 6.12
CA GLN A 164 22.01 -7.13 7.30
C GLN A 164 21.91 -5.89 8.20
N ILE A 165 21.07 -4.93 7.81
CA ILE A 165 20.85 -3.70 8.61
C ILE A 165 19.62 -3.93 9.47
N ALA A 166 19.82 -4.03 10.77
CA ALA A 166 18.74 -3.99 11.74
C ALA A 166 18.37 -2.53 12.09
N ASP A 167 17.10 -2.31 12.39
CA ASP A 167 16.67 -1.03 12.93
C ASP A 167 17.40 -0.71 14.26
N HIS A 168 17.61 0.57 14.53
CA HIS A 168 18.17 1.00 15.80
C HIS A 168 17.32 0.44 16.96
N ARG A 169 17.97 -0.03 18.04
CA ARG A 169 17.29 -0.69 19.18
C ARG A 169 16.21 0.18 19.85
N ALA A 170 16.35 1.51 19.76
CA ALA A 170 15.36 2.45 20.27
C ALA A 170 14.23 2.77 19.28
N CYS A 171 14.23 2.16 18.08
CA CYS A 171 13.16 2.37 17.10
C CYS A 171 11.89 1.62 17.53
N ARG A 172 10.81 2.38 17.75
CA ARG A 172 9.50 1.84 18.12
C ARG A 172 8.52 1.70 16.95
N CYS A 173 8.98 1.92 15.71
CA CYS A 173 8.12 1.80 14.52
C CYS A 173 7.39 0.44 14.44
N PRO A 174 8.02 -0.71 14.73
CA PRO A 174 7.32 -1.99 14.75
C PRO A 174 6.16 -2.03 15.74
N GLU A 175 6.35 -1.46 16.94
CA GLU A 175 5.32 -1.42 17.99
C GLU A 175 4.16 -0.51 17.59
N VAL A 176 4.45 0.65 16.98
CA VAL A 176 3.43 1.57 16.45
C VAL A 176 2.63 0.89 15.36
N LEU A 177 3.29 0.23 14.39
CA LEU A 177 2.63 -0.48 13.31
C LEU A 177 1.79 -1.68 13.80
N ARG A 178 2.20 -2.28 14.91
CA ARG A 178 1.46 -3.38 15.56
C ARG A 178 0.36 -2.89 16.50
N GLY A 179 0.29 -1.59 16.80
CA GLY A 179 -0.64 -1.04 17.79
C GLY A 179 -0.30 -1.42 19.24
N THR A 180 0.94 -1.85 19.51
CA THR A 180 1.41 -2.25 20.85
C THR A 180 2.19 -1.14 21.55
N CYS A 181 2.44 -0.02 20.89
CA CYS A 181 3.07 1.16 21.47
C CYS A 181 2.10 1.86 22.43
N ARG A 182 2.48 1.95 23.71
CA ARG A 182 1.78 2.70 24.77
C ARG A 182 2.51 3.99 25.09
#